data_182d2e5be783769a2c973b24a85af799
#
_entry.id   182d2e5be783769a2c973b24a85af799
#
_cell.length_a   1.000
_cell.length_b   1.000
_cell.length_c   1.000
_cell.angle_alpha   90.00
_cell.angle_beta   90.00
_cell.angle_gamma   90.00
#
_symmetry.space_group_name_H-M   'P 1'
#
loop_
_entity.id
_entity.type
_entity.pdbx_description
1 polymer ?
#
loop_
_entity_poly.entity_id
_entity_poly.type
_entity_poly.pdbx_seq_one_letter_code
_entity_poly.pdbx_strand_id
1 'polypeptide(L)'
;MGAALDRSGIPAAEIDDALMGESLQGGGDIARHAAVDLGIINVPGVALNRHCASGMAAVQAAAGSIIAGMDRAVIAGGAESLSSMPMVTKRVLGTDDWAQWMSPSHPETPDAPAFDMSITVGWNTAKAAGLTRADCDAWAVRSHHRAVAAIDEGRFTEEIAPITVTKRDGTVVEFAVDEHPRRGSTMETMAGLKPLHPEIEDFPITAGNSSGVNDASAALVIVSSEYAQAHGLVPLATIRSWASSGVAPRDTGLGPIAAIP
;
A
#
# COMPACT_ATOMS: atom_id res chain seq x y z
N MET A 1 -6.55 1.65 -12.29
CA MET A 1 -6.55 2.89 -13.09
C MET A 1 -7.87 3.01 -13.88
N GLY A 2 -8.24 2.04 -14.74
CA GLY A 2 -9.45 2.11 -15.58
C GLY A 2 -10.71 2.45 -14.79
N ALA A 3 -11.03 1.70 -13.74
CA ALA A 3 -12.22 1.97 -12.91
C ALA A 3 -12.23 3.38 -12.28
N ALA A 4 -11.08 3.92 -11.88
CA ALA A 4 -11.00 5.28 -11.35
C ALA A 4 -11.27 6.32 -12.46
N LEU A 5 -10.72 6.11 -13.65
CA LEU A 5 -10.97 6.95 -14.81
C LEU A 5 -12.45 6.94 -15.20
N ASP A 6 -13.04 5.75 -15.36
CA ASP A 6 -14.46 5.60 -15.73
C ASP A 6 -15.39 6.30 -14.71
N ARG A 7 -15.12 6.11 -13.42
CA ARG A 7 -15.91 6.72 -12.33
C ARG A 7 -15.76 8.22 -12.24
N SER A 8 -14.62 8.77 -12.69
CA SER A 8 -14.37 10.21 -12.67
C SER A 8 -15.21 10.96 -13.71
N GLY A 9 -15.63 10.29 -14.78
CA GLY A 9 -16.28 10.91 -15.93
C GLY A 9 -15.37 11.81 -16.78
N ILE A 10 -14.06 11.82 -16.52
CA ILE A 10 -13.08 12.63 -17.24
C ILE A 10 -12.66 11.89 -18.52
N PRO A 11 -12.66 12.54 -19.68
CA PRO A 11 -12.15 11.93 -20.90
C PRO A 11 -10.67 11.53 -20.75
N ALA A 12 -10.33 10.33 -21.17
CA ALA A 12 -8.95 9.82 -21.09
C ALA A 12 -7.92 10.74 -21.78
N ALA A 13 -8.33 11.46 -22.82
CA ALA A 13 -7.49 12.41 -23.53
C ALA A 13 -7.15 13.68 -22.71
N GLU A 14 -7.83 13.90 -21.59
CA GLU A 14 -7.60 15.05 -20.70
C GLU A 14 -6.76 14.69 -19.48
N ILE A 15 -6.31 13.43 -19.35
CA ILE A 15 -5.37 13.01 -18.33
C ILE A 15 -3.96 13.42 -18.77
N ASP A 16 -3.30 14.22 -17.96
CA ASP A 16 -1.98 14.78 -18.23
C ASP A 16 -0.85 13.79 -17.86
N ASP A 17 -1.01 13.01 -16.73
CA ASP A 17 -0.01 12.04 -16.28
C ASP A 17 -0.63 10.92 -15.45
N ALA A 18 0.14 9.86 -15.21
CA ALA A 18 -0.19 8.75 -14.33
C ALA A 18 0.97 8.44 -13.38
N LEU A 19 0.74 8.52 -12.07
CA LEU A 19 1.74 8.31 -11.03
C LEU A 19 1.34 7.12 -10.16
N MET A 20 2.11 6.03 -10.19
CA MET A 20 1.80 4.83 -9.41
C MET A 20 2.95 4.44 -8.49
N GLY A 21 2.60 4.13 -7.24
CA GLY A 21 3.52 3.50 -6.31
C GLY A 21 3.80 2.06 -6.69
N GLU A 22 5.08 1.70 -6.72
CA GLU A 22 5.58 0.36 -7.04
C GLU A 22 6.82 0.11 -6.19
N SER A 23 6.88 -0.99 -5.43
CA SER A 23 7.99 -1.25 -4.51
C SER A 23 8.83 -2.46 -4.86
N LEU A 24 8.22 -3.62 -5.05
CA LEU A 24 8.89 -4.92 -5.13
C LEU A 24 8.70 -5.64 -6.46
N GLN A 25 8.13 -5.01 -7.47
CA GLN A 25 7.89 -5.60 -8.79
C GLN A 25 9.14 -5.63 -9.70
N GLY A 26 10.30 -5.37 -9.16
CA GLY A 26 11.58 -5.54 -9.88
C GLY A 26 12.04 -4.33 -10.70
N GLY A 27 11.36 -3.22 -10.59
CA GLY A 27 11.58 -2.04 -11.42
C GLY A 27 10.85 -2.12 -12.75
N GLY A 28 10.54 -0.98 -13.27
CA GLY A 28 9.71 -0.81 -14.46
C GLY A 28 8.89 0.46 -14.30
N ASP A 29 7.79 0.52 -14.99
CA ASP A 29 6.85 1.62 -14.85
C ASP A 29 5.43 1.04 -14.99
N ILE A 30 4.88 0.62 -13.86
CA ILE A 30 3.53 0.05 -13.80
C ILE A 30 2.46 1.06 -14.23
N ALA A 31 2.68 2.37 -14.02
CA ALA A 31 1.77 3.40 -14.45
C ALA A 31 1.69 3.45 -15.98
N ARG A 32 2.85 3.50 -16.63
CA ARG A 32 2.93 3.49 -18.09
C ARG A 32 2.41 2.18 -18.68
N HIS A 33 2.77 1.05 -18.09
CA HIS A 33 2.28 -0.26 -18.54
C HIS A 33 0.73 -0.29 -18.52
N ALA A 34 0.13 0.08 -17.39
CA ALA A 34 -1.32 0.10 -17.25
C ALA A 34 -2.00 1.12 -18.17
N ALA A 35 -1.39 2.29 -18.41
CA ALA A 35 -1.92 3.28 -19.36
C ALA A 35 -1.96 2.70 -20.78
N VAL A 36 -0.92 2.02 -21.22
CA VAL A 36 -0.88 1.38 -22.54
C VAL A 36 -1.90 0.25 -22.65
N ASP A 37 -2.00 -0.60 -21.63
CA ASP A 37 -2.97 -1.70 -21.58
C ASP A 37 -4.43 -1.21 -21.64
N LEU A 38 -4.71 -0.06 -21.03
CA LEU A 38 -6.01 0.62 -21.09
C LEU A 38 -6.26 1.36 -22.42
N GLY A 39 -5.29 1.39 -23.34
CA GLY A 39 -5.40 2.12 -24.61
C GLY A 39 -5.23 3.63 -24.51
N ILE A 40 -4.88 4.18 -23.36
CA ILE A 40 -4.61 5.63 -23.17
C ILE A 40 -3.13 5.93 -23.43
N ILE A 41 -2.69 5.64 -24.64
CA ILE A 41 -1.27 5.62 -25.05
C ILE A 41 -0.57 6.97 -24.99
N ASN A 42 -1.32 8.07 -24.95
CA ASN A 42 -0.78 9.43 -24.90
C ASN A 42 -0.48 9.88 -23.46
N VAL A 43 -0.97 9.16 -22.46
CA VAL A 43 -0.71 9.47 -21.05
C VAL A 43 0.66 8.94 -20.68
N PRO A 44 1.61 9.78 -20.26
CA PRO A 44 2.88 9.32 -19.71
C PRO A 44 2.65 8.57 -18.41
N GLY A 45 3.71 8.03 -17.83
CA GLY A 45 3.60 7.35 -16.55
C GLY A 45 4.92 7.42 -15.82
N VAL A 46 4.84 7.39 -14.49
CA VAL A 46 6.00 7.28 -13.62
C VAL A 46 5.72 6.37 -12.44
N ALA A 47 6.65 5.44 -12.18
CA ALA A 47 6.64 4.62 -10.98
C ALA A 47 7.41 5.34 -9.86
N LEU A 48 6.84 5.33 -8.65
CA LEU A 48 7.41 5.94 -7.46
C LEU A 48 7.65 4.89 -6.39
N ASN A 49 8.80 4.91 -5.75
CA ASN A 49 9.12 4.03 -4.63
C ASN A 49 9.43 4.83 -3.35
N ARG A 50 8.55 4.70 -2.36
CA ARG A 50 8.74 5.12 -0.97
C ARG A 50 8.29 3.96 -0.06
N HIS A 51 8.64 2.73 -0.44
CA HIS A 51 8.19 1.50 0.22
C HIS A 51 6.67 1.49 0.43
N CYS A 52 6.17 1.11 1.61
CA CYS A 52 4.72 1.05 1.90
C CYS A 52 3.99 2.38 1.72
N ALA A 53 4.69 3.52 1.70
CA ALA A 53 4.12 4.85 1.47
C ALA A 53 4.09 5.28 -0.01
N SER A 54 4.45 4.40 -0.96
CA SER A 54 4.58 4.76 -2.38
C SER A 54 3.28 5.27 -2.99
N GLY A 55 2.15 4.60 -2.73
CA GLY A 55 0.85 5.07 -3.23
C GLY A 55 0.47 6.46 -2.71
N MET A 56 0.71 6.73 -1.42
CA MET A 56 0.51 8.05 -0.85
C MET A 56 1.47 9.08 -1.44
N ALA A 57 2.73 8.69 -1.71
CA ALA A 57 3.71 9.55 -2.36
C ALA A 57 3.31 9.92 -3.80
N ALA A 58 2.69 8.99 -4.53
CA ALA A 58 2.14 9.26 -5.86
C ALA A 58 1.01 10.31 -5.79
N VAL A 59 0.10 10.19 -4.84
CA VAL A 59 -0.96 11.19 -4.58
C VAL A 59 -0.38 12.55 -4.22
N GLN A 60 0.66 12.59 -3.37
CA GLN A 60 1.36 13.84 -3.01
C GLN A 60 2.03 14.48 -4.22
N ALA A 61 2.70 13.68 -5.06
CA ALA A 61 3.38 14.18 -6.26
C ALA A 61 2.37 14.73 -7.27
N ALA A 62 1.26 14.05 -7.50
CA ALA A 62 0.17 14.53 -8.37
C ALA A 62 -0.42 15.85 -7.87
N ALA A 63 -0.70 15.97 -6.58
CA ALA A 63 -1.18 17.22 -6.00
C ALA A 63 -0.15 18.34 -6.15
N GLY A 64 1.14 18.02 -5.96
CA GLY A 64 2.24 18.98 -6.14
C GLY A 64 2.37 19.47 -7.57
N SER A 65 2.29 18.58 -8.58
CA SER A 65 2.38 18.95 -9.99
C SER A 65 1.20 19.82 -10.44
N ILE A 66 -0.02 19.50 -9.95
CA ILE A 66 -1.22 20.31 -10.20
C ILE A 66 -1.08 21.71 -9.58
N ILE A 67 -0.61 21.82 -8.34
CA ILE A 67 -0.39 23.11 -7.68
C ILE A 67 0.69 23.93 -8.39
N ALA A 68 1.72 23.26 -8.91
CA ALA A 68 2.77 23.91 -9.70
C ALA A 68 2.30 24.33 -11.11
N GLY A 69 1.09 23.96 -11.52
CA GLY A 69 0.55 24.25 -12.85
C GLY A 69 1.17 23.42 -13.97
N MET A 70 1.83 22.32 -13.63
CA MET A 70 2.39 21.38 -14.61
C MET A 70 1.29 20.50 -15.22
N ASP A 71 0.34 20.07 -14.40
CA ASP A 71 -0.76 19.18 -14.76
C ASP A 71 -2.10 19.76 -14.28
N ARG A 72 -3.21 19.27 -14.83
CA ARG A 72 -4.58 19.63 -14.45
C ARG A 72 -5.37 18.42 -13.95
N ALA A 73 -5.11 17.24 -14.55
CA ALA A 73 -5.78 15.99 -14.24
C ALA A 73 -4.76 14.85 -14.28
N VAL A 74 -4.63 14.13 -13.15
CA VAL A 74 -3.61 13.09 -12.97
C VAL A 74 -4.25 11.84 -12.35
N ILE A 75 -3.90 10.66 -12.85
CA ILE A 75 -4.23 9.40 -12.17
C ILE A 75 -3.09 9.09 -11.19
N ALA A 76 -3.41 8.92 -9.91
CA ALA A 76 -2.40 8.60 -8.90
C ALA A 76 -2.86 7.45 -8.01
N GLY A 77 -1.91 6.62 -7.59
CA GLY A 77 -2.22 5.48 -6.74
C GLY A 77 -1.04 4.55 -6.53
N GLY A 78 -1.28 3.27 -6.48
CA GLY A 78 -0.24 2.24 -6.37
C GLY A 78 -0.79 0.86 -6.61
N ALA A 79 0.08 -0.06 -6.95
CA ALA A 79 -0.22 -1.47 -7.08
C ALA A 79 0.99 -2.32 -6.65
N GLU A 80 0.71 -3.42 -5.98
CA GLU A 80 1.71 -4.40 -5.58
C GLU A 80 1.09 -5.79 -5.63
N SER A 81 1.76 -6.75 -6.27
CA SER A 81 1.39 -8.16 -6.26
C SER A 81 2.48 -8.97 -5.59
N LEU A 82 2.36 -9.15 -4.29
CA LEU A 82 3.33 -9.90 -3.49
C LEU A 82 3.27 -11.40 -3.78
N SER A 83 2.10 -11.91 -4.20
CA SER A 83 1.94 -13.32 -4.60
C SER A 83 2.67 -13.65 -5.90
N SER A 84 2.94 -12.66 -6.74
CA SER A 84 3.67 -12.79 -8.02
C SER A 84 4.98 -11.99 -8.07
N MET A 85 5.51 -11.63 -6.92
CA MET A 85 6.76 -10.87 -6.81
C MET A 85 7.91 -11.57 -7.54
N PRO A 86 8.64 -10.86 -8.41
CA PRO A 86 9.77 -11.45 -9.14
C PRO A 86 10.94 -11.78 -8.21
N MET A 87 11.65 -12.86 -8.52
CA MET A 87 12.94 -13.12 -7.90
C MET A 87 14.03 -12.30 -8.61
N VAL A 88 14.61 -11.34 -7.89
CA VAL A 88 15.69 -10.50 -8.40
C VAL A 88 17.04 -11.11 -7.99
N THR A 89 17.98 -11.16 -8.93
CA THR A 89 19.36 -11.57 -8.66
C THR A 89 20.32 -10.42 -8.92
N LYS A 90 21.42 -10.40 -8.18
CA LYS A 90 22.50 -9.43 -8.34
C LYS A 90 23.83 -10.15 -8.52
N ARG A 91 24.66 -9.65 -9.42
CA ARG A 91 26.01 -10.18 -9.60
C ARG A 91 26.83 -9.96 -8.34
N VAL A 92 27.52 -10.99 -7.89
CA VAL A 92 28.47 -10.89 -6.78
C VAL A 92 29.73 -10.23 -7.31
N LEU A 93 30.07 -9.07 -6.77
CA LEU A 93 31.21 -8.27 -7.24
C LEU A 93 32.52 -9.06 -7.13
N GLY A 94 33.30 -9.06 -8.21
CA GLY A 94 34.58 -9.75 -8.28
C GLY A 94 34.49 -11.25 -8.60
N THR A 95 33.31 -11.77 -8.90
CA THR A 95 33.05 -13.16 -9.32
C THR A 95 32.16 -13.23 -10.54
N ASP A 96 31.94 -14.44 -11.08
CA ASP A 96 30.92 -14.70 -12.10
C ASP A 96 29.59 -15.18 -11.51
N ASP A 97 29.48 -15.24 -10.19
CA ASP A 97 28.31 -15.73 -9.49
C ASP A 97 27.18 -14.69 -9.40
N TRP A 98 25.96 -15.19 -9.23
CA TRP A 98 24.76 -14.42 -8.99
C TRP A 98 24.14 -14.87 -7.66
N ALA A 99 23.71 -13.92 -6.85
CA ALA A 99 23.01 -14.18 -5.61
C ALA A 99 21.61 -13.56 -5.64
N GLN A 100 20.66 -14.22 -5.01
CA GLN A 100 19.35 -13.61 -4.78
C GLN A 100 19.52 -12.30 -4.02
N TRP A 101 18.80 -11.30 -4.46
CA TRP A 101 18.89 -9.96 -3.88
C TRP A 101 17.53 -9.32 -3.73
N MET A 102 17.34 -8.59 -2.65
CA MET A 102 16.23 -7.68 -2.44
C MET A 102 16.81 -6.34 -1.97
N SER A 103 16.25 -5.24 -2.46
CA SER A 103 16.71 -3.92 -2.07
C SER A 103 16.38 -3.68 -0.58
N PRO A 104 17.39 -3.44 0.29
CA PRO A 104 17.11 -3.11 1.68
C PRO A 104 16.52 -1.70 1.78
N SER A 105 15.61 -1.51 2.72
CA SER A 105 15.03 -0.20 3.01
C SER A 105 16.02 0.77 3.69
N HIS A 106 17.01 0.21 4.40
CA HIS A 106 18.01 0.94 5.18
C HIS A 106 19.22 0.03 5.45
N PRO A 107 20.35 0.57 5.86
CA PRO A 107 21.47 -0.24 6.38
C PRO A 107 21.03 -1.05 7.60
N GLU A 108 21.30 -2.34 7.59
CA GLU A 108 20.90 -3.26 8.66
C GLU A 108 21.62 -2.99 9.96
N THR A 109 20.90 -3.00 11.06
CA THR A 109 21.44 -2.91 12.43
C THR A 109 20.74 -3.97 13.31
N PRO A 110 21.37 -4.37 14.46
CA PRO A 110 20.77 -5.39 15.32
C PRO A 110 19.38 -5.03 15.86
N ASP A 111 19.08 -3.74 16.06
CA ASP A 111 17.79 -3.23 16.52
C ASP A 111 16.84 -2.82 15.38
N ALA A 112 17.31 -2.88 14.15
CA ALA A 112 16.53 -2.61 12.95
C ALA A 112 16.98 -3.49 11.78
N PRO A 113 16.66 -4.79 11.80
CA PRO A 113 16.90 -5.67 10.66
C PRO A 113 16.11 -5.23 9.45
N ALA A 114 16.78 -5.10 8.28
CA ALA A 114 16.19 -4.50 7.07
C ALA A 114 15.05 -5.32 6.45
N PHE A 115 15.00 -6.61 6.75
CA PHE A 115 14.04 -7.56 6.16
C PHE A 115 13.08 -8.17 7.19
N ASP A 116 13.15 -7.76 8.45
CA ASP A 116 12.25 -8.22 9.50
C ASP A 116 11.46 -7.07 10.11
N MET A 117 10.31 -6.81 9.51
CA MET A 117 9.42 -5.74 9.95
C MET A 117 8.70 -6.06 11.28
N SER A 118 8.67 -7.33 11.70
CA SER A 118 8.10 -7.69 13.00
C SER A 118 8.96 -7.16 14.16
N ILE A 119 10.27 -7.08 13.96
CA ILE A 119 11.21 -6.45 14.88
C ILE A 119 11.24 -4.94 14.65
N THR A 120 11.62 -4.53 13.44
CA THR A 120 11.89 -3.12 13.10
C THR A 120 10.67 -2.23 13.30
N VAL A 121 9.48 -2.69 12.95
CA VAL A 121 8.24 -1.94 13.13
C VAL A 121 7.49 -2.40 14.37
N GLY A 122 7.12 -3.68 14.43
CA GLY A 122 6.20 -4.19 15.44
C GLY A 122 6.75 -4.11 16.86
N TRP A 123 7.83 -4.82 17.12
CA TRP A 123 8.40 -4.90 18.48
C TRP A 123 8.98 -3.57 18.95
N ASN A 124 9.70 -2.87 18.09
CA ASN A 124 10.26 -1.57 18.49
C ASN A 124 9.16 -0.56 18.85
N THR A 125 8.05 -0.53 18.10
CA THR A 125 6.91 0.33 18.43
C THR A 125 6.25 -0.10 19.74
N ALA A 126 6.04 -1.40 19.93
CA ALA A 126 5.46 -1.91 21.16
C ALA A 126 6.33 -1.55 22.40
N LYS A 127 7.65 -1.72 22.32
CA LYS A 127 8.59 -1.28 23.37
C LYS A 127 8.50 0.22 23.64
N ALA A 128 8.55 1.02 22.58
CA ALA A 128 8.54 2.48 22.71
C ALA A 128 7.24 3.01 23.34
N ALA A 129 6.11 2.33 23.08
CA ALA A 129 4.80 2.70 23.60
C ALA A 129 4.38 1.93 24.87
N GLY A 130 5.23 1.00 25.37
CA GLY A 130 4.93 0.18 26.56
C GLY A 130 3.74 -0.78 26.34
N LEU A 131 3.54 -1.27 25.11
CA LEU A 131 2.41 -2.14 24.75
C LEU A 131 2.74 -3.60 25.05
N THR A 132 1.78 -4.27 25.67
CA THR A 132 1.83 -5.70 25.93
C THR A 132 1.29 -6.49 24.74
N ARG A 133 1.48 -7.82 24.76
CA ARG A 133 0.85 -8.74 23.82
C ARG A 133 -0.68 -8.61 23.83
N ALA A 134 -1.29 -8.48 25.00
CA ALA A 134 -2.73 -8.32 25.14
C ALA A 134 -3.24 -7.01 24.51
N ASP A 135 -2.48 -5.91 24.61
CA ASP A 135 -2.82 -4.64 23.98
C ASP A 135 -2.80 -4.75 22.45
N CYS A 136 -1.76 -5.39 21.90
CA CYS A 136 -1.64 -5.65 20.46
C CYS A 136 -2.78 -6.53 19.94
N ASP A 137 -3.09 -7.62 20.67
CA ASP A 137 -4.19 -8.52 20.31
C ASP A 137 -5.55 -7.84 20.38
N ALA A 138 -5.81 -7.03 21.41
CA ALA A 138 -7.06 -6.28 21.54
C ALA A 138 -7.26 -5.27 20.40
N TRP A 139 -6.18 -4.60 19.98
CA TRP A 139 -6.22 -3.72 18.83
C TRP A 139 -6.55 -4.48 17.55
N ALA A 140 -5.91 -5.62 17.32
CA ALA A 140 -6.12 -6.45 16.13
C ALA A 140 -7.55 -7.00 16.06
N VAL A 141 -8.09 -7.53 17.17
CA VAL A 141 -9.49 -8.00 17.25
C VAL A 141 -10.45 -6.87 16.90
N ARG A 142 -10.27 -5.69 17.49
CA ARG A 142 -11.09 -4.51 17.16
C ARG A 142 -10.99 -4.13 15.69
N SER A 143 -9.78 -4.18 15.09
CA SER A 143 -9.55 -3.86 13.68
C SER A 143 -10.29 -4.84 12.78
N HIS A 144 -10.17 -6.15 13.02
CA HIS A 144 -10.89 -7.16 12.25
C HIS A 144 -12.41 -6.98 12.35
N HIS A 145 -12.95 -6.78 13.55
CA HIS A 145 -14.39 -6.60 13.75
C HIS A 145 -14.93 -5.37 13.02
N ARG A 146 -14.20 -4.25 13.05
CA ARG A 146 -14.59 -3.03 12.33
C ARG A 146 -14.58 -3.22 10.82
N ALA A 147 -13.54 -3.88 10.29
CA ALA A 147 -13.45 -4.16 8.86
C ALA A 147 -14.57 -5.10 8.41
N VAL A 148 -14.84 -6.16 9.16
CA VAL A 148 -15.95 -7.10 8.89
C VAL A 148 -17.30 -6.38 8.92
N ALA A 149 -17.55 -5.55 9.93
CA ALA A 149 -18.80 -4.77 10.01
C ALA A 149 -18.96 -3.84 8.81
N ALA A 150 -17.89 -3.15 8.40
CA ALA A 150 -17.91 -2.28 7.23
C ALA A 150 -18.18 -3.05 5.91
N ILE A 151 -17.62 -4.26 5.77
CA ILE A 151 -17.91 -5.16 4.64
C ILE A 151 -19.40 -5.54 4.64
N ASP A 152 -19.92 -5.99 5.79
CA ASP A 152 -21.32 -6.46 5.92
C ASP A 152 -22.34 -5.34 5.70
N GLU A 153 -21.99 -4.11 6.09
CA GLU A 153 -22.77 -2.91 5.84
C GLU A 153 -22.64 -2.37 4.41
N GLY A 154 -21.82 -3.00 3.56
CA GLY A 154 -21.61 -2.60 2.16
C GLY A 154 -20.85 -1.26 1.99
N ARG A 155 -20.13 -0.80 3.01
CA ARG A 155 -19.45 0.51 2.98
C ARG A 155 -18.38 0.63 1.91
N PHE A 156 -17.80 -0.50 1.47
CA PHE A 156 -16.76 -0.56 0.45
C PHE A 156 -17.30 -0.78 -0.98
N THR A 157 -18.60 -0.99 -1.15
CA THR A 157 -19.17 -1.40 -2.44
C THR A 157 -18.91 -0.38 -3.55
N GLU A 158 -18.97 0.91 -3.26
CA GLU A 158 -18.75 1.96 -4.25
C GLU A 158 -17.27 2.20 -4.55
N GLU A 159 -16.37 1.86 -3.64
CA GLU A 159 -14.93 2.07 -3.85
C GLU A 159 -14.23 0.85 -4.43
N ILE A 160 -14.66 -0.36 -4.14
CA ILE A 160 -14.08 -1.58 -4.73
C ILE A 160 -14.36 -1.64 -6.22
N ALA A 161 -13.32 -1.92 -7.01
CA ALA A 161 -13.41 -2.29 -8.40
C ALA A 161 -13.29 -3.81 -8.51
N PRO A 162 -14.39 -4.56 -8.74
CA PRO A 162 -14.33 -6.00 -8.88
C PRO A 162 -13.40 -6.44 -10.01
N ILE A 163 -12.66 -7.53 -9.79
CA ILE A 163 -11.83 -8.14 -10.82
C ILE A 163 -12.22 -9.60 -11.05
N THR A 164 -12.12 -10.02 -12.30
CA THR A 164 -12.33 -11.43 -12.65
C THR A 164 -11.03 -12.20 -12.42
N VAL A 165 -11.09 -13.23 -11.59
CA VAL A 165 -9.95 -14.07 -11.24
C VAL A 165 -10.21 -15.51 -11.72
N THR A 166 -9.24 -16.08 -12.42
CA THR A 166 -9.24 -17.51 -12.75
C THR A 166 -8.39 -18.24 -11.71
N LYS A 167 -9.02 -19.11 -10.91
CA LYS A 167 -8.34 -19.94 -9.92
C LYS A 167 -7.50 -21.04 -10.58
N ARG A 168 -6.63 -21.68 -9.80
CA ARG A 168 -5.76 -22.77 -10.28
C ARG A 168 -6.52 -23.97 -10.83
N ASP A 169 -7.74 -24.22 -10.36
CA ASP A 169 -8.63 -25.27 -10.82
C ASP A 169 -9.44 -24.89 -12.08
N GLY A 170 -9.21 -23.70 -12.63
CA GLY A 170 -9.92 -23.17 -13.80
C GLY A 170 -11.23 -22.46 -13.46
N THR A 171 -11.67 -22.45 -12.22
CA THR A 171 -12.90 -21.74 -11.81
C THR A 171 -12.71 -20.24 -11.95
N VAL A 172 -13.64 -19.58 -12.63
CA VAL A 172 -13.66 -18.13 -12.78
C VAL A 172 -14.57 -17.54 -11.69
N VAL A 173 -14.06 -16.58 -10.95
CA VAL A 173 -14.79 -15.89 -9.88
C VAL A 173 -14.64 -14.39 -10.01
N GLU A 174 -15.65 -13.63 -9.60
CA GLU A 174 -15.53 -12.21 -9.37
C GLU A 174 -14.98 -11.97 -7.96
N PHE A 175 -13.83 -11.33 -7.86
CA PHE A 175 -13.21 -10.94 -6.60
C PHE A 175 -13.63 -9.50 -6.28
N ALA A 176 -14.49 -9.35 -5.28
CA ALA A 176 -15.11 -8.07 -4.89
C ALA A 176 -15.14 -7.84 -3.38
N VAL A 177 -14.51 -8.72 -2.60
CA VAL A 177 -14.48 -8.64 -1.14
C VAL A 177 -13.07 -8.95 -0.64
N ASP A 178 -12.54 -8.08 0.20
CA ASP A 178 -11.23 -8.28 0.82
C ASP A 178 -11.21 -9.52 1.72
N GLU A 179 -10.21 -10.37 1.55
CA GLU A 179 -10.10 -11.66 2.25
C GLU A 179 -9.40 -11.56 3.60
N HIS A 180 -8.62 -10.49 3.84
CA HIS A 180 -7.79 -10.38 5.04
C HIS A 180 -8.59 -10.25 6.35
N PRO A 181 -9.71 -9.51 6.44
CA PRO A 181 -10.49 -9.38 7.66
C PRO A 181 -11.07 -10.72 8.12
N ARG A 182 -10.85 -11.08 9.38
CA ARG A 182 -11.24 -12.40 9.95
C ARG A 182 -12.42 -12.28 10.91
N ARG A 183 -13.57 -12.83 10.52
CA ARG A 183 -14.82 -12.81 11.31
C ARG A 183 -14.71 -13.49 12.66
N GLY A 184 -13.88 -14.53 12.77
CA GLY A 184 -13.69 -15.31 13.98
C GLY A 184 -12.61 -14.81 14.93
N SER A 185 -12.11 -13.58 14.75
CA SER A 185 -11.07 -13.03 15.62
C SER A 185 -11.62 -12.73 17.01
N THR A 186 -11.04 -13.34 18.04
CA THR A 186 -11.35 -13.09 19.46
C THR A 186 -10.05 -12.99 20.26
N MET A 187 -10.11 -12.44 21.46
CA MET A 187 -8.94 -12.41 22.35
C MET A 187 -8.42 -13.82 22.66
N GLU A 188 -9.29 -14.80 22.75
CA GLU A 188 -8.92 -16.20 22.99
C GLU A 188 -8.16 -16.79 21.79
N THR A 189 -8.67 -16.59 20.55
CA THR A 189 -7.99 -17.07 19.34
C THR A 189 -6.64 -16.37 19.14
N MET A 190 -6.54 -15.08 19.44
CA MET A 190 -5.28 -14.33 19.37
C MET A 190 -4.26 -14.82 20.40
N ALA A 191 -4.68 -15.01 21.65
CA ALA A 191 -3.81 -15.50 22.73
C ALA A 191 -3.20 -16.89 22.43
N GLY A 192 -3.89 -17.72 21.66
CA GLY A 192 -3.40 -19.03 21.21
C GLY A 192 -2.32 -18.98 20.13
N LEU A 193 -2.06 -17.83 19.52
CA LEU A 193 -1.06 -17.70 18.46
C LEU A 193 0.36 -17.59 19.02
N LYS A 194 1.29 -18.25 18.35
CA LYS A 194 2.71 -18.21 18.71
C LYS A 194 3.30 -16.84 18.31
N PRO A 195 4.18 -16.25 19.15
CA PRO A 195 4.98 -15.11 18.73
C PRO A 195 5.80 -15.44 17.49
N LEU A 196 6.05 -14.43 16.65
CA LEU A 196 6.91 -14.60 15.48
C LEU A 196 8.37 -14.86 15.87
N HIS A 197 8.79 -14.35 17.02
CA HIS A 197 10.11 -14.58 17.63
C HIS A 197 9.95 -15.17 19.03
N PRO A 198 9.72 -16.51 19.14
CA PRO A 198 9.56 -17.15 20.43
C PRO A 198 10.84 -17.19 21.28
N GLU A 199 11.99 -16.94 20.66
CA GLU A 199 13.31 -16.83 21.33
C GLU A 199 13.50 -15.47 22.03
N ILE A 200 12.65 -14.48 21.75
CA ILE A 200 12.67 -13.16 22.38
C ILE A 200 11.60 -13.14 23.48
N GLU A 201 12.04 -12.91 24.70
CA GLU A 201 11.14 -12.80 25.86
C GLU A 201 10.11 -11.69 25.65
N ASP A 202 8.87 -11.96 26.00
CA ASP A 202 7.73 -11.03 25.90
C ASP A 202 7.48 -10.44 24.49
N PHE A 203 7.93 -11.14 23.44
CA PHE A 203 7.68 -10.66 22.06
C PHE A 203 6.19 -10.63 21.74
N PRO A 204 5.59 -9.46 21.45
CA PRO A 204 4.14 -9.34 21.39
C PRO A 204 3.55 -9.64 20.02
N ILE A 205 4.39 -9.68 18.95
CA ILE A 205 3.90 -9.72 17.57
C ILE A 205 3.66 -11.16 17.11
N THR A 206 2.50 -11.38 16.52
CA THR A 206 2.06 -12.67 15.96
C THR A 206 1.47 -12.49 14.57
N ALA A 207 1.19 -13.59 13.88
CA ALA A 207 0.46 -13.54 12.62
C ALA A 207 -0.97 -12.96 12.74
N GLY A 208 -1.57 -12.98 13.95
CA GLY A 208 -2.93 -12.46 14.17
C GLY A 208 -2.99 -10.96 14.41
N ASN A 209 -1.92 -10.37 14.95
CA ASN A 209 -1.85 -8.93 15.22
C ASN A 209 -0.88 -8.18 14.29
N SER A 210 -0.51 -8.82 13.18
CA SER A 210 0.28 -8.25 12.08
C SER A 210 -0.57 -8.07 10.83
N SER A 211 -0.17 -7.13 9.95
CA SER A 211 -0.77 -7.03 8.62
C SER A 211 -0.42 -8.27 7.77
N GLY A 212 -1.30 -8.61 6.83
CA GLY A 212 -0.99 -9.64 5.84
C GLY A 212 0.00 -9.15 4.79
N VAL A 213 0.51 -10.13 4.03
CA VAL A 213 1.24 -9.90 2.79
C VAL A 213 0.22 -10.08 1.66
N ASN A 214 -0.29 -8.97 1.14
CA ASN A 214 -1.46 -8.96 0.26
C ASN A 214 -1.13 -8.40 -1.12
N ASP A 215 -1.85 -8.89 -2.13
CA ASP A 215 -1.94 -8.21 -3.42
C ASP A 215 -2.96 -7.09 -3.29
N ALA A 216 -2.64 -5.91 -3.80
CA ALA A 216 -3.55 -4.78 -3.75
C ALA A 216 -3.25 -3.75 -4.83
N SER A 217 -4.28 -3.05 -5.26
CA SER A 217 -4.15 -1.84 -6.07
C SER A 217 -5.21 -0.82 -5.71
N ALA A 218 -4.83 0.46 -5.76
CA ALA A 218 -5.75 1.57 -5.58
C ALA A 218 -5.38 2.71 -6.53
N ALA A 219 -6.38 3.42 -7.04
CA ALA A 219 -6.16 4.58 -7.90
C ALA A 219 -7.21 5.66 -7.65
N LEU A 220 -6.76 6.90 -7.77
CA LEU A 220 -7.57 8.11 -7.69
C LEU A 220 -7.35 8.94 -8.94
N VAL A 221 -8.37 9.68 -9.39
CA VAL A 221 -8.19 10.77 -10.33
C VAL A 221 -8.17 12.07 -9.53
N ILE A 222 -7.10 12.83 -9.66
CA ILE A 222 -6.84 14.08 -8.95
C ILE A 222 -6.85 15.20 -9.97
N VAL A 223 -7.61 16.24 -9.68
CA VAL A 223 -7.75 17.39 -10.58
C VAL A 223 -7.58 18.71 -9.84
N SER A 224 -7.27 19.77 -10.57
CA SER A 224 -7.32 21.11 -9.99
C SER A 224 -8.76 21.53 -9.65
N SER A 225 -8.92 22.44 -8.69
CA SER A 225 -10.23 22.97 -8.34
C SER A 225 -10.90 23.68 -9.53
N GLU A 226 -10.10 24.40 -10.31
CA GLU A 226 -10.55 25.09 -11.53
C GLU A 226 -11.03 24.10 -12.58
N TYR A 227 -10.31 22.99 -12.78
CA TYR A 227 -10.72 21.93 -13.70
C TYR A 227 -12.05 21.30 -13.25
N ALA A 228 -12.17 20.94 -11.99
CA ALA A 228 -13.40 20.36 -11.44
C ALA A 228 -14.59 21.28 -11.64
N GLN A 229 -14.42 22.58 -11.35
CA GLN A 229 -15.47 23.58 -11.53
C GLN A 229 -15.87 23.77 -12.98
N ALA A 230 -14.89 23.87 -13.89
CA ALA A 230 -15.13 24.08 -15.33
C ALA A 230 -15.89 22.90 -15.98
N HIS A 231 -15.70 21.68 -15.46
CA HIS A 231 -16.33 20.45 -15.95
C HIS A 231 -17.54 19.99 -15.13
N GLY A 232 -17.94 20.78 -14.12
CA GLY A 232 -19.10 20.42 -13.27
C GLY A 232 -18.90 19.14 -12.46
N LEU A 233 -17.65 18.77 -12.15
CA LEU A 233 -17.34 17.58 -11.36
C LEU A 233 -17.61 17.82 -9.88
N VAL A 234 -18.07 16.79 -9.19
CA VAL A 234 -18.27 16.81 -7.73
C VAL A 234 -17.14 16.03 -7.07
N PRO A 235 -16.14 16.69 -6.46
CA PRO A 235 -15.05 16.01 -5.80
C PRO A 235 -15.53 15.19 -4.60
N LEU A 236 -15.01 13.97 -4.42
CA LEU A 236 -15.24 13.15 -3.24
C LEU A 236 -14.55 13.75 -1.99
N ALA A 237 -13.40 14.38 -2.20
CA ALA A 237 -12.62 15.04 -1.15
C ALA A 237 -11.70 16.11 -1.73
N THR A 238 -11.15 16.95 -0.86
CA THR A 238 -10.12 17.94 -1.23
C THR A 238 -8.85 17.63 -0.46
N ILE A 239 -7.70 17.55 -1.16
CA ILE A 239 -6.38 17.46 -0.53
C ILE A 239 -6.06 18.82 0.08
N ARG A 240 -5.99 18.89 1.41
CA ARG A 240 -5.76 20.15 2.15
C ARG A 240 -4.29 20.36 2.50
N SER A 241 -3.60 19.27 2.82
CA SER A 241 -2.19 19.28 3.20
C SER A 241 -1.60 17.89 3.05
N TRP A 242 -0.29 17.81 3.05
CA TRP A 242 0.46 16.56 3.13
C TRP A 242 1.78 16.78 3.84
N ALA A 243 2.35 15.71 4.36
CA ALA A 243 3.69 15.72 4.93
C ALA A 243 4.41 14.41 4.64
N SER A 244 5.73 14.48 4.69
CA SER A 244 6.61 13.31 4.67
C SER A 244 7.69 13.51 5.71
N SER A 245 7.96 12.50 6.53
CA SER A 245 8.98 12.57 7.56
C SER A 245 9.93 11.39 7.46
N GLY A 246 11.22 11.63 7.60
CA GLY A 246 12.23 10.60 7.83
C GLY A 246 12.41 10.39 9.32
N VAL A 247 12.51 9.11 9.73
CA VAL A 247 12.78 8.71 11.10
C VAL A 247 13.94 7.71 11.11
N ALA A 248 14.56 7.48 12.28
CA ALA A 248 15.55 6.41 12.41
C ALA A 248 14.90 5.05 12.08
N PRO A 249 15.60 4.11 11.44
CA PRO A 249 15.04 2.81 11.08
C PRO A 249 14.33 2.08 12.22
N ARG A 250 14.90 2.07 13.42
CA ARG A 250 14.27 1.47 14.60
C ARG A 250 12.96 2.13 15.04
N ASP A 251 12.73 3.37 14.60
CA ASP A 251 11.54 4.16 14.95
C ASP A 251 10.52 4.19 13.80
N THR A 252 10.67 3.32 12.77
CA THR A 252 9.82 3.29 11.57
C THR A 252 8.33 3.26 11.91
N GLY A 253 7.92 2.47 12.91
CA GLY A 253 6.52 2.39 13.34
C GLY A 253 5.98 3.69 13.96
N LEU A 254 6.86 4.61 14.38
CA LEU A 254 6.50 5.92 14.91
C LEU A 254 6.48 7.01 13.83
N GLY A 255 6.87 6.69 12.60
CA GLY A 255 6.90 7.62 11.46
C GLY A 255 5.61 8.42 11.27
N PRO A 256 4.41 7.82 11.36
CA PRO A 256 3.14 8.55 11.24
C PRO A 256 2.99 9.67 12.28
N ILE A 257 3.51 9.52 13.49
CA ILE A 257 3.44 10.55 14.55
C ILE A 257 4.22 11.80 14.14
N ALA A 258 5.33 11.62 13.42
CA ALA A 258 6.13 12.73 12.92
C ALA A 258 5.57 13.36 11.64
N ALA A 259 4.77 12.62 10.85
CA ALA A 259 4.21 13.07 9.59
C ALA A 259 2.79 13.67 9.72
N ILE A 260 2.03 13.26 10.74
CA ILE A 260 0.66 13.74 10.99
C ILE A 260 0.72 14.70 12.17
N PRO A 261 0.64 16.02 11.95
CA PRO A 261 0.67 17.02 13.01
C PRO A 261 -0.62 17.01 13.84
#